data_dfba5d135565bb12ebada0a3da73ffcc
#
_entry.id   dfba5d135565bb12ebada0a3da73ffcc
#
_cell.length_a   1.000
_cell.length_b   1.000
_cell.length_c   1.000
_cell.angle_alpha   90.00
_cell.angle_beta   90.00
_cell.angle_gamma   90.00
#
_symmetry.space_group_name_H-M   'P 1'
#
loop_
_entity.id
_entity.type
_entity.pdbx_description
1 polymer ?
#
loop_
_entity_poly.entity_id
_entity_poly.type
_entity_poly.pdbx_seq_one_letter_code
_entity_poly.pdbx_strand_id
1 'polypeptide(L)'
;MNKESIFCILIAIMFFPLWSMDIPFSHESVLEESNIFADFVRIDPDDLMAESLKTKAWVWQDDNNLMIYFRCSINDAFVPGYSARRDEDIEADFVRVQLITMPEAYFSYVFVAYPEGHLVDGIRREDLNIDNQWNSNYSYESSYNDSLWNVTFTIPLGSLRFQNKVPYHFYLIFTRYNCASKETYSCPYAHIKQKRNYFYSAQEIILHQPISKDIDLKIKPYFVKSYDLINQTSSFDPDMLGVDIALKPSSEMNVKLSINPDFSDVPPDDAADIYNLDIPYLYEENRFFFVEDMDAFGVDNTVFYSRNINKPALAYKATGTYGKNKWGILGAIDEKVKQDGQIINDDDYFQIISFIPKFANITLGNAFVSRMNKGYYNHLYNGNYDLQITDELFLKSSVIGSIRKDEQAEDNSLKKGYYADCTLNYYPGNFDNSIYYSRISKDIYADAGYLFWKD
;
A
#
# COMPACT_ATOMS: atom_id res chain seq x y z
N MET A 1 -31.13 -42.15 23.05
CA MET A 1 -30.45 -40.85 22.81
C MET A 1 -31.27 -40.14 21.75
N ASN A 2 -32.01 -39.12 22.16
CA ASN A 2 -33.04 -38.47 21.36
C ASN A 2 -32.42 -37.58 20.28
N LYS A 3 -32.98 -37.67 19.07
CA LYS A 3 -32.61 -36.86 17.91
C LYS A 3 -32.83 -35.34 18.08
N GLU A 4 -33.43 -34.92 19.18
CA GLU A 4 -33.69 -33.52 19.51
C GLU A 4 -32.50 -32.81 20.18
N SER A 5 -31.51 -33.56 20.71
CA SER A 5 -30.33 -32.97 21.35
C SER A 5 -29.22 -32.62 20.39
N ILE A 6 -29.32 -33.02 19.11
CA ILE A 6 -28.32 -32.71 18.07
C ILE A 6 -28.68 -31.40 17.33
N PHE A 7 -29.97 -30.98 17.41
CA PHE A 7 -30.42 -29.78 16.72
C PHE A 7 -30.15 -28.47 17.50
N CYS A 8 -29.84 -28.55 18.79
CA CYS A 8 -29.53 -27.36 19.61
C CYS A 8 -28.04 -26.97 19.65
N ILE A 9 -27.12 -27.76 19.08
CA ILE A 9 -25.69 -27.44 19.05
C ILE A 9 -25.30 -26.74 17.74
N LEU A 10 -26.19 -26.67 16.75
CA LEU A 10 -25.92 -26.13 15.42
C LEU A 10 -26.41 -24.68 15.19
N ILE A 11 -26.89 -23.97 16.22
CA ILE A 11 -27.41 -22.60 16.12
C ILE A 11 -26.67 -21.64 17.07
N ALA A 12 -25.48 -21.96 17.49
CA ALA A 12 -24.61 -20.99 18.17
C ALA A 12 -23.43 -20.54 17.29
N ILE A 13 -23.60 -20.49 15.98
CA ILE A 13 -22.85 -19.53 15.16
C ILE A 13 -23.57 -18.20 15.44
N MET A 14 -23.11 -17.49 16.45
CA MET A 14 -23.44 -16.10 16.64
C MET A 14 -22.99 -15.35 15.39
N PHE A 15 -23.93 -15.14 14.46
CA PHE A 15 -23.91 -13.95 13.65
C PHE A 15 -23.92 -12.79 14.66
N PHE A 16 -22.76 -12.26 15.02
CA PHE A 16 -22.69 -10.89 15.43
C PHE A 16 -23.13 -10.11 14.19
N PRO A 17 -24.31 -9.48 14.17
CA PRO A 17 -24.61 -8.54 13.14
C PRO A 17 -23.50 -7.48 13.28
N LEU A 18 -22.71 -7.27 12.24
CA LEU A 18 -21.91 -6.07 12.06
C LEU A 18 -22.94 -4.93 12.03
N TRP A 19 -23.22 -4.35 13.20
CA TRP A 19 -24.08 -3.18 13.30
C TRP A 19 -23.24 -2.05 12.77
N SER A 20 -23.67 -1.48 11.66
CA SER A 20 -23.10 -0.23 11.18
C SER A 20 -23.35 0.85 12.25
N MET A 21 -22.35 1.66 12.49
CA MET A 21 -22.38 2.75 13.45
C MET A 21 -22.54 4.07 12.69
N ASP A 22 -23.63 4.78 12.90
CA ASP A 22 -23.81 6.13 12.39
C ASP A 22 -22.92 7.11 13.16
N ILE A 23 -22.07 7.81 12.42
CA ILE A 23 -21.09 8.73 13.00
C ILE A 23 -21.70 10.14 13.12
N PRO A 24 -21.72 10.72 14.31
CA PRO A 24 -22.23 12.08 14.52
C PRO A 24 -21.34 13.12 13.81
N PHE A 25 -21.97 14.16 13.32
CA PHE A 25 -21.30 15.36 12.82
C PHE A 25 -21.28 16.43 13.91
N SER A 26 -20.10 16.95 14.26
CA SER A 26 -19.95 17.97 15.30
C SER A 26 -18.58 18.65 15.20
N HIS A 27 -18.54 19.95 15.49
CA HIS A 27 -17.31 20.72 15.69
C HIS A 27 -16.75 20.61 17.12
N GLU A 28 -17.47 19.95 18.01
CA GLU A 28 -17.05 19.66 19.37
C GLU A 28 -16.94 18.14 19.58
N SER A 29 -16.19 17.73 20.59
CA SER A 29 -16.03 16.31 20.93
C SER A 29 -17.36 15.68 21.33
N VAL A 30 -17.73 14.58 20.65
CA VAL A 30 -18.92 13.80 20.95
C VAL A 30 -18.52 12.51 21.64
N LEU A 31 -18.82 12.39 22.94
CA LEU A 31 -18.42 11.26 23.78
C LEU A 31 -19.67 10.52 24.27
N GLU A 32 -20.37 9.85 23.37
CA GLU A 32 -21.60 9.13 23.60
C GLU A 32 -21.42 7.61 23.52
N GLU A 33 -22.40 6.85 23.99
CA GLU A 33 -22.41 5.38 23.86
C GLU A 33 -22.68 4.95 22.42
N SER A 34 -23.27 5.80 21.59
CA SER A 34 -23.61 5.54 20.19
C SER A 34 -22.41 5.52 19.24
N ASN A 35 -21.30 6.17 19.63
CA ASN A 35 -20.09 6.30 18.79
C ASN A 35 -18.81 5.83 19.51
N ILE A 36 -18.94 4.91 20.49
CA ILE A 36 -17.85 4.38 21.28
C ILE A 36 -17.36 3.02 20.83
N PHE A 37 -16.05 2.82 20.91
CA PHE A 37 -15.35 1.55 20.81
C PHE A 37 -14.68 1.26 22.15
N ALA A 38 -15.06 0.20 22.85
CA ALA A 38 -14.63 -0.07 24.20
C ALA A 38 -14.18 -1.51 24.48
N ASP A 39 -14.55 -2.44 23.60
CA ASP A 39 -14.30 -3.88 23.83
C ASP A 39 -12.99 -4.31 23.20
N PHE A 40 -11.87 -3.81 23.75
CA PHE A 40 -10.54 -4.20 23.33
C PHE A 40 -10.19 -5.61 23.84
N VAL A 41 -9.79 -6.48 22.93
CA VAL A 41 -9.35 -7.85 23.23
C VAL A 41 -7.91 -8.04 22.80
N ARG A 42 -7.17 -8.87 23.56
CA ARG A 42 -5.77 -9.15 23.29
C ARG A 42 -5.62 -10.02 22.04
N ILE A 43 -4.75 -9.57 21.14
CA ILE A 43 -4.43 -10.24 19.89
C ILE A 43 -2.97 -10.72 19.84
N ASP A 44 -2.11 -10.19 20.72
CA ASP A 44 -0.74 -10.69 20.88
C ASP A 44 -0.35 -10.60 22.37
N PRO A 45 -0.12 -11.75 23.04
CA PRO A 45 -0.44 -13.10 22.58
C PRO A 45 -1.93 -13.31 22.29
N ASP A 46 -2.24 -14.11 21.26
CA ASP A 46 -3.60 -14.31 20.73
C ASP A 46 -4.43 -15.28 21.61
N ASP A 47 -4.95 -14.77 22.72
CA ASP A 47 -5.75 -15.50 23.69
C ASP A 47 -7.13 -14.86 23.99
N LEU A 48 -7.45 -13.76 23.30
CA LEU A 48 -8.72 -13.04 23.41
C LEU A 48 -9.06 -12.52 24.82
N MET A 49 -8.07 -12.37 25.68
CA MET A 49 -8.32 -11.80 27.00
C MET A 49 -8.71 -10.32 26.90
N ALA A 50 -9.66 -9.93 27.71
CA ALA A 50 -10.04 -8.53 27.81
C ALA A 50 -8.88 -7.67 28.34
N GLU A 51 -8.77 -6.45 27.85
CA GLU A 51 -7.77 -5.50 28.28
C GLU A 51 -7.93 -5.18 29.79
N SER A 52 -6.84 -5.27 30.55
CA SER A 52 -6.83 -4.96 31.99
C SER A 52 -6.88 -3.44 32.25
N LEU A 53 -6.08 -2.68 31.50
CA LEU A 53 -6.09 -1.22 31.50
C LEU A 53 -7.01 -0.75 30.39
N LYS A 54 -8.21 -0.29 30.74
CA LYS A 54 -9.28 -0.02 29.79
C LYS A 54 -8.93 1.10 28.81
N THR A 55 -9.10 0.80 27.52
CA THR A 55 -9.06 1.75 26.42
C THR A 55 -10.46 1.98 25.88
N LYS A 56 -10.78 3.23 25.60
CA LYS A 56 -12.02 3.66 24.94
C LYS A 56 -11.68 4.59 23.80
N ALA A 57 -12.38 4.47 22.67
CA ALA A 57 -12.26 5.38 21.56
C ALA A 57 -13.64 5.88 21.12
N TRP A 58 -13.74 7.15 20.78
CA TRP A 58 -14.95 7.78 20.23
C TRP A 58 -14.64 8.36 18.86
N VAL A 59 -15.61 8.31 17.96
CA VAL A 59 -15.46 8.71 16.56
C VAL A 59 -16.55 9.71 16.20
N TRP A 60 -16.18 10.84 15.57
CA TRP A 60 -17.14 11.78 14.98
C TRP A 60 -16.54 12.43 13.73
N GLN A 61 -17.39 13.03 12.92
CA GLN A 61 -16.95 13.81 11.75
C GLN A 61 -16.98 15.30 12.10
N ASP A 62 -15.90 16.01 11.77
CA ASP A 62 -15.80 17.47 11.85
C ASP A 62 -15.39 18.00 10.47
N ASP A 63 -16.32 18.64 9.76
CA ASP A 63 -16.15 19.06 8.37
C ASP A 63 -15.55 17.95 7.48
N ASN A 64 -14.33 18.15 7.00
CA ASN A 64 -13.61 17.19 6.15
C ASN A 64 -12.74 16.20 6.93
N ASN A 65 -12.82 16.19 8.27
CA ASN A 65 -11.96 15.37 9.11
C ASN A 65 -12.75 14.25 9.78
N LEU A 66 -12.11 13.11 9.91
CA LEU A 66 -12.51 12.08 10.86
C LEU A 66 -11.77 12.34 12.16
N MET A 67 -12.53 12.60 13.21
CA MET A 67 -12.03 12.88 14.55
C MET A 67 -12.14 11.61 15.38
N ILE A 68 -11.05 11.24 16.08
CA ILE A 68 -11.02 10.04 16.92
C ILE A 68 -10.33 10.39 18.23
N TYR A 69 -11.06 10.22 19.33
CA TYR A 69 -10.55 10.47 20.67
C TYR A 69 -10.36 9.16 21.43
N PHE A 70 -9.13 8.89 21.86
CA PHE A 70 -8.80 7.80 22.75
C PHE A 70 -8.65 8.27 24.19
N ARG A 71 -9.18 7.47 25.11
CA ARG A 71 -8.92 7.54 26.54
C ARG A 71 -8.39 6.20 26.99
N CYS A 72 -7.12 6.14 27.32
CA CYS A 72 -6.41 4.95 27.76
C CYS A 72 -6.11 5.03 29.24
N SER A 73 -6.54 4.05 30.05
CA SER A 73 -6.03 3.89 31.40
C SER A 73 -4.56 3.46 31.33
N ILE A 74 -3.74 4.03 32.19
CA ILE A 74 -2.31 3.71 32.30
C ILE A 74 -1.92 3.51 33.77
N ASN A 75 -0.75 2.97 34.02
CA ASN A 75 -0.16 2.74 35.33
C ASN A 75 1.35 3.01 35.29
N ASP A 76 2.07 2.68 36.35
CA ASP A 76 3.52 2.92 36.50
C ASP A 76 4.38 2.20 35.42
N ALA A 77 3.81 1.21 34.70
CA ALA A 77 4.48 0.50 33.60
C ALA A 77 4.32 1.19 32.24
N PHE A 78 3.64 2.34 32.17
CA PHE A 78 3.46 3.11 30.95
C PHE A 78 4.79 3.64 30.39
N VAL A 79 5.04 3.40 29.11
CA VAL A 79 6.28 3.79 28.43
C VAL A 79 5.98 4.88 27.40
N PRO A 80 6.18 6.18 27.74
CA PRO A 80 5.87 7.28 26.85
C PRO A 80 6.80 7.37 25.62
N GLY A 81 7.99 6.81 25.70
CA GLY A 81 8.97 6.89 24.64
C GLY A 81 9.72 8.23 24.58
N TYR A 82 10.09 8.63 23.39
CA TYR A 82 10.80 9.89 23.11
C TYR A 82 10.37 10.46 21.77
N SER A 83 10.65 11.75 21.53
CA SER A 83 10.40 12.37 20.24
C SER A 83 11.40 11.83 19.21
N ALA A 84 10.89 11.31 18.10
CA ALA A 84 11.66 10.70 17.02
C ALA A 84 11.30 11.33 15.67
N ARG A 85 11.99 10.93 14.60
CA ARG A 85 11.62 11.36 13.25
C ARG A 85 10.33 10.67 12.81
N ARG A 86 9.63 11.26 11.85
CA ARG A 86 8.47 10.62 11.25
C ARG A 86 8.83 9.23 10.74
N ASP A 87 7.94 8.26 10.95
CA ASP A 87 8.05 6.86 10.51
C ASP A 87 9.21 6.06 11.15
N GLU A 88 9.86 6.60 12.17
CA GLU A 88 10.87 5.88 12.94
C GLU A 88 10.17 4.93 13.93
N ASP A 89 10.59 3.68 14.00
CA ASP A 89 10.05 2.71 14.95
C ASP A 89 10.73 2.89 16.31
N ILE A 90 9.92 3.08 17.36
CA ILE A 90 10.40 3.30 18.73
C ILE A 90 9.75 2.34 19.72
N GLU A 91 10.48 1.97 20.76
CA GLU A 91 9.93 1.17 21.86
C GLU A 91 9.13 2.07 22.82
N ALA A 92 7.83 2.19 22.60
CA ALA A 92 6.91 2.97 23.42
C ALA A 92 5.47 2.43 23.32
N ASP A 93 4.64 2.86 24.24
CA ASP A 93 3.21 2.64 24.17
C ASP A 93 2.63 3.41 22.98
N PHE A 94 1.66 2.83 22.25
CA PHE A 94 0.98 3.54 21.18
C PHE A 94 -0.50 3.15 21.05
N VAL A 95 -1.25 4.04 20.41
CA VAL A 95 -2.56 3.72 19.83
C VAL A 95 -2.49 3.84 18.30
N ARG A 96 -3.19 2.95 17.61
CA ARG A 96 -3.23 2.91 16.14
C ARG A 96 -4.66 2.92 15.65
N VAL A 97 -4.88 3.72 14.65
CA VAL A 97 -6.11 3.75 13.87
C VAL A 97 -5.85 3.12 12.52
N GLN A 98 -6.66 2.18 12.12
CA GLN A 98 -6.69 1.69 10.75
C GLN A 98 -8.04 2.04 10.14
N LEU A 99 -8.01 2.84 9.09
CA LEU A 99 -9.17 3.30 8.35
C LEU A 99 -9.22 2.60 7.00
N ILE A 100 -10.27 1.84 6.78
CA ILE A 100 -10.52 1.10 5.54
C ILE A 100 -11.66 1.82 4.83
N THR A 101 -11.38 2.39 3.68
CA THR A 101 -12.36 3.12 2.87
C THR A 101 -12.97 2.26 1.76
N MET A 102 -12.29 1.16 1.42
CA MET A 102 -12.69 0.18 0.41
C MET A 102 -12.17 -1.21 0.81
N PRO A 103 -12.92 -1.97 1.62
CA PRO A 103 -12.45 -3.26 2.14
C PRO A 103 -12.16 -4.27 1.04
N GLU A 104 -12.88 -4.20 -0.08
CA GLU A 104 -12.67 -5.04 -1.24
C GLU A 104 -11.34 -4.79 -1.97
N ALA A 105 -10.67 -3.69 -1.69
CA ALA A 105 -9.35 -3.38 -2.24
C ALA A 105 -8.20 -3.94 -1.39
N TYR A 106 -8.50 -4.55 -0.23
CA TYR A 106 -7.54 -5.15 0.70
C TYR A 106 -6.42 -4.20 1.10
N PHE A 107 -6.78 -2.97 1.44
CA PHE A 107 -5.85 -2.03 2.05
C PHE A 107 -6.52 -1.21 3.14
N SER A 108 -5.72 -0.72 4.08
CA SER A 108 -6.13 0.26 5.08
C SER A 108 -5.08 1.36 5.22
N TYR A 109 -5.55 2.55 5.50
CA TYR A 109 -4.69 3.62 5.98
C TYR A 109 -4.38 3.39 7.46
N VAL A 110 -3.14 3.60 7.84
CA VAL A 110 -2.64 3.37 9.20
C VAL A 110 -2.16 4.70 9.75
N PHE A 111 -2.60 5.04 10.96
CA PHE A 111 -2.19 6.24 11.69
C PHE A 111 -1.84 5.83 13.11
N VAL A 112 -0.68 6.21 13.59
CA VAL A 112 -0.19 5.86 14.92
C VAL A 112 0.06 7.11 15.73
N ALA A 113 -0.30 7.09 17.01
CA ALA A 113 0.03 8.13 17.96
C ALA A 113 0.84 7.55 19.11
N TYR A 114 1.92 8.22 19.40
CA TYR A 114 2.77 7.98 20.56
C TYR A 114 2.59 9.10 21.59
N PRO A 115 2.85 8.86 22.89
CA PRO A 115 2.65 9.88 23.91
C PRO A 115 3.45 11.16 23.68
N GLU A 116 4.67 11.07 23.18
CA GLU A 116 5.60 12.20 22.98
C GLU A 116 5.49 12.90 21.61
N GLY A 117 4.42 12.64 20.82
CA GLY A 117 4.11 13.43 19.61
C GLY A 117 4.76 12.93 18.33
N HIS A 118 5.26 11.71 18.29
CA HIS A 118 5.89 11.08 17.13
C HIS A 118 4.84 10.61 16.09
N LEU A 119 4.97 11.02 14.83
CA LEU A 119 4.05 10.68 13.76
C LEU A 119 4.53 9.44 12.99
N VAL A 120 3.67 8.43 12.90
CA VAL A 120 3.87 7.25 12.03
C VAL A 120 2.60 6.97 11.26
N ASP A 121 2.69 6.93 9.95
CA ASP A 121 1.57 6.57 9.08
C ASP A 121 2.01 5.69 7.91
N GLY A 122 1.04 5.11 7.22
CA GLY A 122 1.33 4.22 6.10
C GLY A 122 0.08 3.56 5.54
N ILE A 123 0.32 2.63 4.63
CA ILE A 123 -0.73 1.79 4.05
C ILE A 123 -0.44 0.33 4.36
N ARG A 124 -1.39 -0.35 5.02
CA ARG A 124 -1.37 -1.81 5.16
C ARG A 124 -2.02 -2.42 3.94
N ARG A 125 -1.32 -3.33 3.26
CA ARG A 125 -1.78 -3.98 2.03
C ARG A 125 -2.28 -5.41 2.29
N GLU A 126 -2.63 -6.12 1.24
CA GLU A 126 -3.12 -7.50 1.29
C GLU A 126 -2.17 -8.50 1.98
N ASP A 127 -0.87 -8.29 1.88
CA ASP A 127 0.17 -9.08 2.55
C ASP A 127 0.27 -8.78 4.07
N LEU A 128 -0.53 -7.79 4.54
CA LEU A 128 -0.64 -7.29 5.90
C LEU A 128 0.61 -6.56 6.43
N ASN A 129 1.60 -6.31 5.58
CA ASN A 129 2.71 -5.42 5.88
C ASN A 129 2.27 -3.95 5.79
N ILE A 130 2.91 -3.08 6.55
CA ILE A 130 2.68 -1.64 6.51
C ILE A 130 3.78 -1.01 5.65
N ASP A 131 3.36 -0.31 4.62
CA ASP A 131 4.21 0.51 3.78
C ASP A 131 4.18 1.96 4.30
N ASN A 132 5.24 2.38 4.99
CA ASN A 132 5.36 3.72 5.59
C ASN A 132 5.85 4.78 4.59
N GLN A 133 6.02 4.45 3.32
CA GLN A 133 6.40 5.44 2.31
C GLN A 133 5.25 6.38 1.93
N TRP A 134 4.00 5.97 2.23
CA TRP A 134 2.84 6.83 2.09
C TRP A 134 2.70 7.75 3.30
N ASN A 135 2.56 9.05 3.05
CA ASN A 135 2.42 10.07 4.08
C ASN A 135 1.12 10.86 3.94
N SER A 136 0.46 11.07 5.06
CA SER A 136 -0.75 11.89 5.22
C SER A 136 -0.45 13.21 5.95
N ASN A 137 -1.38 14.14 5.85
CA ASN A 137 -1.37 15.36 6.65
C ASN A 137 -2.19 15.20 7.95
N TYR A 138 -2.31 13.97 8.49
CA TYR A 138 -2.97 13.80 9.78
C TYR A 138 -2.17 14.46 10.89
N SER A 139 -2.86 14.80 11.94
CA SER A 139 -2.27 15.29 13.19
C SER A 139 -2.94 14.63 14.38
N TYR A 140 -2.31 14.71 15.53
CA TYR A 140 -2.95 14.35 16.79
C TYR A 140 -2.45 15.21 17.94
N GLU A 141 -3.29 15.33 18.95
CA GLU A 141 -2.97 15.91 20.24
C GLU A 141 -2.85 14.79 21.26
N SER A 142 -1.82 14.82 22.08
CA SER A 142 -1.53 13.82 23.11
C SER A 142 -1.32 14.49 24.46
N SER A 143 -1.91 13.94 25.51
CA SER A 143 -1.68 14.37 26.89
C SER A 143 -1.83 13.20 27.85
N TYR A 144 -0.97 13.10 28.84
CA TYR A 144 -1.04 12.05 29.83
C TYR A 144 -0.70 12.55 31.25
N ASN A 145 -1.19 11.80 32.24
CA ASN A 145 -0.88 11.95 33.65
C ASN A 145 -0.63 10.57 34.27
N ASP A 146 -0.59 10.44 35.59
CA ASP A 146 -0.25 9.16 36.25
C ASP A 146 -1.25 8.02 36.02
N SER A 147 -2.46 8.30 35.52
CA SER A 147 -3.54 7.31 35.40
C SER A 147 -4.22 7.23 34.02
N LEU A 148 -4.08 8.28 33.22
CA LEU A 148 -4.77 8.42 31.95
C LEU A 148 -3.84 8.96 30.88
N TRP A 149 -3.97 8.41 29.70
CA TRP A 149 -3.41 8.95 28.46
C TRP A 149 -4.56 9.22 27.48
N ASN A 150 -4.64 10.47 27.00
CA ASN A 150 -5.66 10.95 26.07
C ASN A 150 -5.02 11.31 24.74
N VAL A 151 -5.64 10.91 23.64
CA VAL A 151 -5.18 11.20 22.28
C VAL A 151 -6.36 11.60 21.42
N THR A 152 -6.24 12.69 20.68
CA THR A 152 -7.24 13.12 19.70
C THR A 152 -6.61 13.15 18.32
N PHE A 153 -7.01 12.25 17.43
CA PHE A 153 -6.60 12.25 16.02
C PHE A 153 -7.49 13.19 15.22
N THR A 154 -6.87 13.91 14.28
CA THR A 154 -7.52 14.66 13.20
C THR A 154 -7.05 14.07 11.88
N ILE A 155 -7.91 13.33 11.20
CA ILE A 155 -7.59 12.64 9.96
C ILE A 155 -8.33 13.32 8.79
N PRO A 156 -7.62 14.06 7.90
CA PRO A 156 -8.23 14.71 6.74
C PRO A 156 -8.73 13.69 5.72
N LEU A 157 -10.04 13.59 5.55
CA LEU A 157 -10.67 12.63 4.64
C LEU A 157 -10.46 12.98 3.17
N GLY A 158 -10.34 14.25 2.82
CA GLY A 158 -10.18 14.71 1.44
C GLY A 158 -8.92 14.20 0.73
N SER A 159 -7.88 13.79 1.49
CA SER A 159 -6.64 13.22 0.96
C SER A 159 -6.70 11.71 0.70
N LEU A 160 -7.73 11.04 1.21
CA LEU A 160 -7.88 9.59 1.14
C LEU A 160 -8.63 9.18 -0.13
N ARG A 161 -8.43 7.93 -0.55
CA ARG A 161 -9.22 7.30 -1.63
C ARG A 161 -10.46 6.65 -1.06
N PHE A 162 -11.61 6.98 -1.58
CA PHE A 162 -12.89 6.36 -1.26
C PHE A 162 -13.90 6.63 -2.37
N GLN A 163 -14.97 5.82 -2.43
CA GLN A 163 -16.09 6.06 -3.36
C GLN A 163 -16.83 7.32 -2.95
N ASN A 164 -16.98 8.27 -3.88
CA ASN A 164 -17.67 9.54 -3.63
C ASN A 164 -19.20 9.40 -3.71
N LYS A 165 -19.75 8.67 -2.77
CA LYS A 165 -21.19 8.42 -2.68
C LYS A 165 -21.65 8.53 -1.22
N VAL A 166 -22.49 9.50 -0.94
CA VAL A 166 -23.14 9.68 0.37
C VAL A 166 -24.31 8.69 0.49
N PRO A 167 -24.50 7.99 1.63
CA PRO A 167 -23.60 7.94 2.77
C PRO A 167 -22.29 7.22 2.44
N TYR A 168 -21.20 7.60 3.15
CA TYR A 168 -19.91 6.92 3.03
C TYR A 168 -19.86 5.77 4.01
N HIS A 169 -19.43 4.60 3.53
CA HIS A 169 -19.23 3.40 4.32
C HIS A 169 -17.73 3.18 4.52
N PHE A 170 -17.24 3.49 5.70
CA PHE A 170 -15.86 3.27 6.09
C PHE A 170 -15.81 2.21 7.18
N TYR A 171 -14.62 1.70 7.46
CA TYR A 171 -14.44 0.63 8.42
C TYR A 171 -13.22 0.94 9.27
N LEU A 172 -13.30 0.68 10.58
CA LEU A 172 -12.26 1.01 11.56
C LEU A 172 -11.78 -0.23 12.31
N ILE A 173 -10.49 -0.26 12.54
CA ILE A 173 -9.83 -1.16 13.50
C ILE A 173 -8.95 -0.27 14.38
N PHE A 174 -9.11 -0.38 15.68
CA PHE A 174 -8.25 0.27 16.65
C PHE A 174 -7.30 -0.74 17.30
N THR A 175 -6.09 -0.30 17.56
CA THR A 175 -5.08 -1.09 18.26
C THR A 175 -4.50 -0.30 19.41
N ARG A 176 -4.31 -0.94 20.55
CA ARG A 176 -3.54 -0.46 21.69
C ARG A 176 -2.35 -1.37 21.91
N TYR A 177 -1.16 -0.83 22.02
CA TYR A 177 0.05 -1.55 22.36
C TYR A 177 0.59 -1.09 23.72
N ASN A 178 0.89 -2.04 24.59
CA ASN A 178 1.52 -1.81 25.87
C ASN A 178 2.97 -2.30 25.80
N CYS A 179 3.90 -1.38 25.75
CA CYS A 179 5.31 -1.67 25.51
C CYS A 179 5.93 -2.53 26.62
N ALA A 180 5.66 -2.23 27.88
CA ALA A 180 6.25 -2.94 29.02
C ALA A 180 5.87 -4.44 29.09
N SER A 181 4.60 -4.77 28.77
CA SER A 181 4.11 -6.16 28.75
C SER A 181 4.24 -6.80 27.37
N LYS A 182 4.53 -6.02 26.33
CA LYS A 182 4.55 -6.43 24.91
C LYS A 182 3.21 -7.02 24.45
N GLU A 183 2.12 -6.49 24.97
CA GLU A 183 0.77 -6.93 24.66
C GLU A 183 0.12 -6.00 23.67
N THR A 184 -0.56 -6.59 22.66
CA THR A 184 -1.34 -5.86 21.67
C THR A 184 -2.82 -6.19 21.81
N TYR A 185 -3.65 -5.17 21.81
CA TYR A 185 -5.10 -5.26 21.90
C TYR A 185 -5.75 -4.63 20.68
N SER A 186 -6.88 -5.18 20.23
CA SER A 186 -7.65 -4.69 19.08
C SER A 186 -9.13 -4.54 19.38
N CYS A 187 -9.74 -3.53 18.82
CA CYS A 187 -11.19 -3.33 18.80
C CYS A 187 -11.62 -2.84 17.40
N PRO A 188 -12.50 -3.59 16.66
CA PRO A 188 -12.89 -4.97 16.95
C PRO A 188 -11.73 -5.95 16.87
N TYR A 189 -11.96 -7.21 17.22
CA TYR A 189 -10.94 -8.25 17.05
C TYR A 189 -10.52 -8.37 15.59
N ALA A 190 -9.24 -8.10 15.34
CA ALA A 190 -8.64 -8.21 14.02
C ALA A 190 -7.19 -8.70 14.18
N HIS A 191 -6.91 -9.91 13.70
CA HIS A 191 -5.59 -10.51 13.81
C HIS A 191 -5.03 -10.83 12.42
N ILE A 192 -3.73 -10.61 12.22
CA ILE A 192 -3.04 -10.83 10.93
C ILE A 192 -3.17 -12.27 10.40
N LYS A 193 -3.36 -13.26 11.26
CA LYS A 193 -3.66 -14.65 10.87
C LYS A 193 -4.95 -14.80 10.06
N GLN A 194 -5.86 -13.85 10.15
CA GLN A 194 -7.10 -13.85 9.35
C GLN A 194 -6.85 -13.56 7.87
N LYS A 195 -5.62 -13.14 7.49
CA LYS A 195 -5.22 -12.84 6.11
C LYS A 195 -6.20 -11.82 5.48
N ARG A 196 -6.81 -12.12 4.33
CA ARG A 196 -7.78 -11.22 3.66
C ARG A 196 -9.00 -10.89 4.53
N ASN A 197 -9.44 -11.83 5.36
CA ASN A 197 -10.57 -11.60 6.27
C ASN A 197 -10.28 -10.54 7.33
N TYR A 198 -9.01 -10.20 7.54
CA TYR A 198 -8.59 -9.09 8.39
C TYR A 198 -9.30 -7.77 8.05
N PHE A 199 -9.43 -7.44 6.76
CA PHE A 199 -10.08 -6.20 6.32
C PHE A 199 -11.60 -6.21 6.51
N TYR A 200 -12.21 -7.38 6.55
CA TYR A 200 -13.64 -7.57 6.82
C TYR A 200 -13.97 -7.72 8.31
N SER A 201 -12.95 -7.83 9.19
CA SER A 201 -13.13 -7.82 10.64
C SER A 201 -13.37 -6.42 11.21
N ALA A 202 -13.16 -5.38 10.40
CA ALA A 202 -13.31 -3.99 10.79
C ALA A 202 -14.78 -3.63 11.08
N GLN A 203 -15.01 -2.73 12.05
CA GLN A 203 -16.32 -2.18 12.36
C GLN A 203 -16.73 -1.15 11.31
N GLU A 204 -17.89 -1.36 10.70
CA GLU A 204 -18.46 -0.39 9.77
C GLU A 204 -18.91 0.88 10.48
N ILE A 205 -18.54 2.03 9.92
CA ILE A 205 -18.99 3.36 10.29
C ILE A 205 -19.63 4.05 9.08
N ILE A 206 -20.69 4.80 9.30
CA ILE A 206 -21.43 5.51 8.26
C ILE A 206 -21.33 7.02 8.50
N LEU A 207 -20.82 7.75 7.49
CA LEU A 207 -20.77 9.21 7.50
C LEU A 207 -21.82 9.76 6.53
N HIS A 208 -22.68 10.63 7.04
CA HIS A 208 -23.79 11.19 6.29
C HIS A 208 -23.48 12.59 5.71
N GLN A 209 -22.44 13.27 6.21
CA GLN A 209 -22.10 14.59 5.71
C GLN A 209 -21.17 14.51 4.51
N PRO A 210 -21.41 15.33 3.48
CA PRO A 210 -20.54 15.39 2.32
C PRO A 210 -19.11 15.74 2.71
N ILE A 211 -18.15 15.01 2.18
CA ILE A 211 -16.74 15.35 2.32
C ILE A 211 -16.38 16.29 1.17
N SER A 212 -15.99 17.50 1.49
CA SER A 212 -15.49 18.45 0.51
C SER A 212 -14.17 17.97 -0.06
N LYS A 213 -14.08 17.98 -1.36
CA LYS A 213 -12.86 17.62 -2.07
C LYS A 213 -12.28 18.88 -2.69
N ASP A 214 -11.21 19.33 -2.11
CA ASP A 214 -10.36 20.30 -2.78
C ASP A 214 -9.52 19.56 -3.82
N ILE A 215 -9.42 20.15 -5.01
CA ILE A 215 -8.45 19.69 -6.01
C ILE A 215 -7.06 19.92 -5.37
N ASP A 216 -6.41 18.84 -4.97
CA ASP A 216 -5.05 18.95 -4.43
C ASP A 216 -4.06 19.02 -5.60
N LEU A 217 -3.50 20.19 -5.81
CA LEU A 217 -2.45 20.45 -6.78
C LEU A 217 -1.17 20.81 -6.04
N LYS A 218 -0.17 19.94 -6.14
CA LYS A 218 1.19 20.16 -5.62
C LYS A 218 2.15 20.32 -6.79
N ILE A 219 2.90 21.42 -6.79
CA ILE A 219 3.96 21.70 -7.78
C ILE A 219 5.25 21.88 -7.00
N LYS A 220 6.25 21.04 -7.25
CA LYS A 220 7.56 21.08 -6.62
C LYS A 220 8.60 21.34 -7.70
N PRO A 221 8.97 22.61 -7.98
CA PRO A 221 10.14 22.90 -8.80
C PRO A 221 11.40 22.64 -7.98
N TYR A 222 12.44 22.15 -8.62
CA TYR A 222 13.75 21.97 -8.00
C TYR A 222 14.88 22.32 -8.95
N PHE A 223 16.01 22.57 -8.33
CA PHE A 223 17.23 22.91 -9.00
C PHE A 223 18.39 22.18 -8.33
N VAL A 224 19.14 21.42 -9.11
CA VAL A 224 20.35 20.72 -8.65
C VAL A 224 21.57 21.43 -9.16
N LYS A 225 22.55 21.70 -8.31
CA LYS A 225 23.85 22.21 -8.67
C LYS A 225 24.94 21.29 -8.17
N SER A 226 25.69 20.70 -9.07
CA SER A 226 26.88 19.91 -8.72
C SER A 226 28.13 20.78 -8.65
N TYR A 227 29.00 20.46 -7.71
CA TYR A 227 30.33 21.04 -7.60
C TYR A 227 31.36 19.92 -7.58
N ASP A 228 32.26 19.93 -8.58
CA ASP A 228 33.37 18.99 -8.62
C ASP A 228 34.48 19.47 -7.69
N LEU A 229 34.64 18.80 -6.57
CA LEU A 229 35.64 19.09 -5.55
C LEU A 229 37.08 18.85 -6.05
N ILE A 230 37.28 17.96 -6.99
CA ILE A 230 38.59 17.58 -7.52
C ILE A 230 39.08 18.66 -8.50
N ASN A 231 38.22 19.03 -9.43
CA ASN A 231 38.54 20.03 -10.47
C ASN A 231 38.15 21.45 -10.08
N GLN A 232 37.55 21.66 -8.92
CA GLN A 232 37.07 22.95 -8.40
C GLN A 232 36.21 23.73 -9.42
N THR A 233 35.41 22.98 -10.20
CA THR A 233 34.56 23.56 -11.22
C THR A 233 33.09 23.35 -10.85
N SER A 234 32.25 24.34 -11.12
CA SER A 234 30.79 24.20 -11.07
C SER A 234 30.25 24.38 -12.48
N SER A 235 29.43 23.46 -12.93
CA SER A 235 28.71 23.60 -14.20
C SER A 235 27.24 23.85 -13.92
N PHE A 236 26.62 24.70 -14.75
CA PHE A 236 25.19 24.83 -14.85
C PHE A 236 24.77 24.03 -16.09
N ASP A 237 23.99 23.01 -15.86
CA ASP A 237 23.36 22.21 -16.90
C ASP A 237 21.84 22.45 -16.84
N PRO A 238 21.15 22.77 -17.93
CA PRO A 238 19.67 22.82 -17.94
C PRO A 238 19.00 21.56 -17.44
N ASP A 239 19.66 20.39 -17.57
CA ASP A 239 19.19 19.10 -17.02
C ASP A 239 19.11 19.09 -15.48
N MET A 240 19.66 20.12 -14.81
CA MET A 240 19.55 20.32 -13.37
C MET A 240 18.25 21.01 -12.92
N LEU A 241 17.41 21.42 -13.85
CA LEU A 241 16.10 21.97 -13.58
C LEU A 241 15.04 20.90 -13.77
N GLY A 242 14.21 20.72 -12.76
CA GLY A 242 13.12 19.78 -12.86
C GLY A 242 11.86 20.27 -12.15
N VAL A 243 10.76 19.57 -12.36
CA VAL A 243 9.50 19.84 -11.69
C VAL A 243 8.68 18.57 -11.52
N ASP A 244 8.16 18.39 -10.31
CA ASP A 244 7.15 17.39 -9.99
C ASP A 244 5.81 18.07 -9.84
N ILE A 245 4.79 17.52 -10.52
CA ILE A 245 3.41 17.96 -10.44
C ILE A 245 2.58 16.77 -9.98
N ALA A 246 1.88 16.92 -8.87
CA ALA A 246 0.91 15.94 -8.39
C ALA A 246 -0.46 16.61 -8.33
N LEU A 247 -1.42 16.02 -9.01
CA LEU A 247 -2.80 16.49 -9.09
C LEU A 247 -3.74 15.37 -8.65
N LYS A 248 -4.58 15.64 -7.65
CA LYS A 248 -5.70 14.78 -7.25
C LYS A 248 -7.01 15.45 -7.64
N PRO A 249 -7.54 15.17 -8.86
CA PRO A 249 -8.79 15.78 -9.32
C PRO A 249 -10.00 15.28 -8.53
N SER A 250 -9.89 14.09 -7.95
CA SER A 250 -10.89 13.48 -7.09
C SER A 250 -10.20 12.52 -6.12
N SER A 251 -10.93 12.04 -5.10
CA SER A 251 -10.43 10.98 -4.21
C SER A 251 -10.17 9.65 -4.94
N GLU A 252 -10.77 9.47 -6.11
CA GLU A 252 -10.69 8.24 -6.90
C GLU A 252 -9.56 8.28 -7.93
N MET A 253 -8.92 9.43 -8.14
CA MET A 253 -7.92 9.62 -9.19
C MET A 253 -6.69 10.38 -8.68
N ASN A 254 -5.51 9.89 -9.04
CA ASN A 254 -4.23 10.53 -8.79
C ASN A 254 -3.45 10.64 -10.10
N VAL A 255 -2.94 11.83 -10.42
CA VAL A 255 -2.14 12.10 -11.61
C VAL A 255 -0.82 12.72 -11.18
N LYS A 256 0.28 12.18 -11.67
CA LYS A 256 1.63 12.67 -11.42
C LYS A 256 2.36 12.88 -12.73
N LEU A 257 3.10 13.96 -12.80
CA LEU A 257 4.02 14.27 -13.88
C LEU A 257 5.35 14.71 -13.27
N SER A 258 6.43 14.13 -13.75
CA SER A 258 7.79 14.49 -13.34
C SER A 258 8.63 14.77 -14.58
N ILE A 259 9.24 15.93 -14.64
CA ILE A 259 10.12 16.36 -15.72
C ILE A 259 11.52 16.53 -15.12
N ASN A 260 12.51 15.84 -15.70
CA ASN A 260 13.87 15.75 -15.20
C ASN A 260 13.92 15.45 -13.70
N PRO A 261 13.32 14.34 -13.23
CA PRO A 261 13.21 14.05 -11.81
C PRO A 261 14.58 14.00 -11.13
N ASP A 262 14.69 14.73 -10.01
CA ASP A 262 15.83 14.63 -9.12
C ASP A 262 15.60 13.50 -8.10
N PHE A 263 16.46 12.50 -8.14
CA PHE A 263 16.47 11.39 -7.20
C PHE A 263 17.64 11.48 -6.19
N SER A 264 18.26 12.65 -6.04
CA SER A 264 19.38 12.83 -5.12
C SER A 264 19.00 12.70 -3.64
N ASP A 265 17.71 12.96 -3.31
CA ASP A 265 17.16 12.79 -1.96
C ASP A 265 16.82 11.33 -1.62
N VAL A 266 16.89 10.43 -2.60
CA VAL A 266 16.63 9.01 -2.37
C VAL A 266 17.80 8.40 -1.61
N PRO A 267 17.58 7.74 -0.46
CA PRO A 267 18.66 7.08 0.25
C PRO A 267 19.43 6.13 -0.67
N PRO A 268 20.77 6.08 -0.58
CA PRO A 268 21.53 5.10 -1.34
C PRO A 268 21.11 3.69 -0.93
N ASP A 269 21.19 2.77 -1.88
CA ASP A 269 20.93 1.37 -1.60
C ASP A 269 21.87 0.87 -0.50
N ASP A 270 21.35 0.07 0.41
CA ASP A 270 22.16 -0.58 1.43
C ASP A 270 23.25 -1.40 0.77
N ALA A 271 24.45 -1.37 1.36
CA ALA A 271 25.57 -2.16 0.87
C ALA A 271 25.22 -3.64 1.06
N ALA A 272 24.80 -4.29 -0.03
CA ALA A 272 24.58 -5.73 -0.01
C ALA A 272 25.93 -6.43 0.03
N ASP A 273 26.08 -7.40 0.96
CA ASP A 273 27.21 -8.33 0.97
C ASP A 273 27.07 -9.27 -0.26
N ILE A 274 27.51 -8.79 -1.41
CA ILE A 274 27.44 -9.52 -2.67
C ILE A 274 28.61 -10.51 -2.71
N TYR A 275 28.37 -11.73 -2.23
CA TYR A 275 29.29 -12.83 -2.44
C TYR A 275 28.90 -13.63 -3.68
N ASN A 276 29.66 -13.50 -4.77
CA ASN A 276 29.62 -14.37 -5.97
C ASN A 276 28.20 -14.77 -6.43
N LEU A 277 27.34 -13.78 -6.66
CA LEU A 277 26.01 -14.07 -7.20
C LEU A 277 26.09 -14.14 -8.73
N ASP A 278 25.85 -15.32 -9.29
CA ASP A 278 25.53 -15.50 -10.71
C ASP A 278 24.18 -14.84 -11.09
N ILE A 279 23.45 -14.36 -10.08
CA ILE A 279 22.13 -13.74 -10.21
C ILE A 279 22.26 -12.27 -9.85
N PRO A 280 21.81 -11.32 -10.70
CA PRO A 280 21.78 -9.90 -10.37
C PRO A 280 20.98 -9.64 -9.09
N TYR A 281 21.44 -8.70 -8.27
CA TYR A 281 20.75 -8.33 -7.04
C TYR A 281 19.52 -7.48 -7.35
N LEU A 282 18.38 -7.81 -6.71
CA LEU A 282 17.15 -7.05 -6.84
C LEU A 282 17.11 -5.99 -5.73
N TYR A 283 17.35 -4.73 -6.08
CA TYR A 283 17.22 -3.61 -5.15
C TYR A 283 15.76 -3.17 -5.02
N GLU A 284 15.35 -2.84 -3.80
CA GLU A 284 14.04 -2.23 -3.59
C GLU A 284 13.95 -0.85 -4.22
N GLU A 285 12.76 -0.49 -4.70
CA GLU A 285 12.52 0.83 -5.28
C GLU A 285 12.25 1.85 -4.16
N ASN A 286 13.08 2.87 -4.06
CA ASN A 286 12.97 3.93 -3.05
C ASN A 286 12.51 5.28 -3.63
N ARG A 287 12.42 5.40 -4.96
CA ARG A 287 11.97 6.61 -5.62
C ARG A 287 10.45 6.74 -5.49
N PHE A 288 9.98 7.73 -4.73
CA PHE A 288 8.58 7.96 -4.39
C PHE A 288 7.63 7.95 -5.60
N PHE A 289 8.07 8.49 -6.74
CA PHE A 289 7.28 8.46 -7.97
C PHE A 289 6.93 7.03 -8.40
N PHE A 290 7.86 6.08 -8.29
CA PHE A 290 7.67 4.71 -8.73
C PHE A 290 7.09 3.79 -7.66
N VAL A 291 7.09 4.18 -6.40
CA VAL A 291 6.54 3.37 -5.30
C VAL A 291 5.06 3.63 -5.08
N GLU A 292 4.66 4.89 -5.01
CA GLU A 292 3.29 5.26 -4.69
C GLU A 292 2.30 4.76 -5.76
N ASP A 293 1.18 4.19 -5.33
CA ASP A 293 0.08 3.70 -6.18
C ASP A 293 0.43 2.56 -7.17
N MET A 294 1.53 1.85 -6.98
CA MET A 294 1.89 0.72 -7.87
C MET A 294 0.92 -0.45 -7.79
N ASP A 295 0.16 -0.57 -6.71
CA ASP A 295 -0.92 -1.55 -6.57
C ASP A 295 -2.05 -1.41 -7.61
N ALA A 296 -2.19 -0.23 -8.23
CA ALA A 296 -3.11 -0.01 -9.33
C ALA A 296 -2.71 -0.72 -10.64
N PHE A 297 -1.45 -1.19 -10.73
CA PHE A 297 -0.95 -1.84 -11.94
C PHE A 297 -1.03 -3.37 -11.88
N GLY A 298 -1.05 -3.97 -10.69
CA GLY A 298 -1.14 -5.42 -10.53
C GLY A 298 0.02 -6.17 -11.20
N VAL A 299 1.20 -5.56 -11.22
CA VAL A 299 2.43 -6.15 -11.75
C VAL A 299 3.45 -6.30 -10.64
N ASP A 300 4.27 -7.34 -10.71
CA ASP A 300 5.42 -7.55 -9.85
C ASP A 300 6.74 -7.18 -10.56
N ASN A 301 7.85 -7.30 -9.85
CA ASN A 301 9.18 -7.00 -10.39
C ASN A 301 9.57 -7.91 -11.58
N THR A 302 8.97 -9.09 -11.73
CA THR A 302 9.21 -9.98 -12.87
C THR A 302 8.77 -9.32 -14.18
N VAL A 303 7.66 -8.60 -14.16
CA VAL A 303 7.04 -7.98 -15.33
C VAL A 303 7.48 -6.55 -15.53
N PHE A 304 7.61 -5.80 -14.45
CA PHE A 304 8.07 -4.41 -14.47
C PHE A 304 8.94 -4.10 -13.26
N TYR A 305 10.18 -3.76 -13.51
CA TYR A 305 11.15 -3.34 -12.52
C TYR A 305 11.55 -1.89 -12.79
N SER A 306 11.05 -0.98 -11.99
CA SER A 306 11.19 0.47 -12.19
C SER A 306 12.64 0.94 -12.21
N ARG A 307 13.55 0.21 -11.55
CA ARG A 307 15.00 0.47 -11.57
C ARG A 307 15.66 0.27 -12.94
N ASN A 308 14.96 -0.34 -13.90
CA ASN A 308 15.39 -0.36 -15.30
C ASN A 308 15.28 1.03 -15.98
N ILE A 309 14.57 1.98 -15.34
CA ILE A 309 14.49 3.38 -15.72
C ILE A 309 15.53 4.13 -14.88
N ASN A 310 16.63 4.56 -15.51
CA ASN A 310 17.78 5.11 -14.79
C ASN A 310 17.70 6.65 -14.65
N LYS A 311 17.56 7.36 -15.78
CA LYS A 311 17.51 8.82 -15.83
C LYS A 311 16.35 9.29 -16.71
N PRO A 312 15.12 9.23 -16.23
CA PRO A 312 13.98 9.63 -17.05
C PRO A 312 13.98 11.15 -17.26
N ALA A 313 13.91 11.58 -18.53
CA ALA A 313 13.64 12.97 -18.88
C ALA A 313 12.19 13.36 -18.56
N LEU A 314 11.29 12.39 -18.68
CA LEU A 314 9.87 12.53 -18.40
C LEU A 314 9.33 11.25 -17.79
N ALA A 315 8.59 11.38 -16.72
CA ALA A 315 7.78 10.30 -16.19
C ALA A 315 6.36 10.80 -15.88
N TYR A 316 5.35 10.02 -16.22
CA TYR A 316 3.97 10.33 -15.91
C TYR A 316 3.24 9.11 -15.38
N LYS A 317 2.30 9.34 -14.49
CA LYS A 317 1.49 8.29 -13.87
C LYS A 317 0.10 8.83 -13.61
N ALA A 318 -0.91 8.06 -14.00
CA ALA A 318 -2.30 8.27 -13.62
C ALA A 318 -2.87 6.96 -13.08
N THR A 319 -3.46 7.00 -11.91
CA THR A 319 -4.06 5.84 -11.25
C THR A 319 -5.43 6.21 -10.72
N GLY A 320 -6.30 5.24 -10.64
CA GLY A 320 -7.61 5.49 -10.11
C GLY A 320 -8.42 4.24 -9.81
N THR A 321 -9.60 4.50 -9.25
CA THR A 321 -10.63 3.49 -9.00
C THR A 321 -11.93 3.92 -9.68
N TYR A 322 -12.70 2.96 -10.14
CA TYR A 322 -14.07 3.14 -10.58
C TYR A 322 -14.93 2.04 -9.96
N GLY A 323 -15.68 2.37 -8.93
CA GLY A 323 -16.31 1.38 -8.07
C GLY A 323 -15.27 0.46 -7.44
N LYS A 324 -15.40 -0.85 -7.66
CA LYS A 324 -14.45 -1.86 -7.17
C LYS A 324 -13.23 -2.08 -8.08
N ASN A 325 -13.23 -1.46 -9.26
CA ASN A 325 -12.21 -1.70 -10.27
C ASN A 325 -11.07 -0.70 -10.12
N LYS A 326 -9.81 -1.16 -10.27
CA LYS A 326 -8.64 -0.30 -10.31
C LYS A 326 -8.16 -0.14 -11.75
N TRP A 327 -7.52 0.98 -12.05
CA TRP A 327 -6.86 1.22 -13.32
C TRP A 327 -5.59 2.05 -13.13
N GLY A 328 -4.65 1.89 -14.06
CA GLY A 328 -3.40 2.63 -14.02
C GLY A 328 -2.81 2.83 -15.41
N ILE A 329 -2.15 3.98 -15.59
CA ILE A 329 -1.31 4.32 -16.74
C ILE A 329 -0.01 4.89 -16.19
N LEU A 330 1.12 4.32 -16.58
CA LEU A 330 2.45 4.82 -16.26
C LEU A 330 3.29 4.85 -17.53
N GLY A 331 4.06 5.91 -17.72
CA GLY A 331 5.05 5.96 -18.78
C GLY A 331 6.27 6.74 -18.34
N ALA A 332 7.42 6.40 -18.94
CA ALA A 332 8.68 7.10 -18.76
C ALA A 332 9.48 7.11 -20.05
N ILE A 333 10.20 8.19 -20.25
CA ILE A 333 11.22 8.34 -21.32
C ILE A 333 12.57 8.39 -20.62
N ASP A 334 13.35 7.32 -20.71
CA ASP A 334 14.68 7.23 -20.15
C ASP A 334 15.69 7.76 -21.17
N GLU A 335 16.54 8.70 -20.75
CA GLU A 335 17.43 9.38 -21.65
C GLU A 335 18.53 8.46 -22.18
N LYS A 336 18.89 8.69 -23.44
CA LYS A 336 20.03 8.06 -24.07
C LYS A 336 21.32 8.29 -23.29
N VAL A 337 22.09 7.21 -23.11
CA VAL A 337 23.40 7.26 -22.49
C VAL A 337 24.45 7.62 -23.55
N LYS A 338 25.23 8.67 -23.29
CA LYS A 338 26.39 9.04 -24.11
C LYS A 338 27.67 8.78 -23.30
N GLN A 339 28.63 8.13 -23.94
CA GLN A 339 30.00 8.01 -23.42
C GLN A 339 30.96 8.50 -24.47
N ASP A 340 31.89 9.42 -24.09
CA ASP A 340 32.86 10.04 -24.98
C ASP A 340 32.25 10.69 -26.26
N GLY A 341 31.02 11.22 -26.10
CA GLY A 341 30.26 11.85 -27.19
C GLY A 341 29.56 10.88 -28.16
N GLN A 342 29.74 9.58 -27.98
CA GLN A 342 29.01 8.57 -28.73
C GLN A 342 27.78 8.11 -27.96
N ILE A 343 26.65 7.94 -28.68
CA ILE A 343 25.43 7.37 -28.13
C ILE A 343 25.63 5.87 -27.96
N ILE A 344 25.61 5.39 -26.70
CA ILE A 344 25.70 3.95 -26.39
C ILE A 344 24.33 3.31 -26.43
N ASN A 345 23.31 4.01 -25.86
CA ASN A 345 21.93 3.58 -25.90
C ASN A 345 21.05 4.72 -26.41
N ASP A 346 20.05 4.39 -27.24
CA ASP A 346 18.98 5.34 -27.61
C ASP A 346 18.02 5.55 -26.44
N ASP A 347 17.14 6.57 -26.55
CA ASP A 347 16.10 6.80 -25.56
C ASP A 347 15.18 5.56 -25.46
N ASP A 348 14.97 5.09 -24.23
CA ASP A 348 14.05 3.99 -23.95
C ASP A 348 12.68 4.53 -23.50
N TYR A 349 11.63 4.01 -24.09
CA TYR A 349 10.25 4.34 -23.75
C TYR A 349 9.62 3.19 -22.97
N PHE A 350 9.25 3.45 -21.73
CA PHE A 350 8.53 2.51 -20.87
C PHE A 350 7.07 2.90 -20.77
N GLN A 351 6.17 1.91 -20.83
CA GLN A 351 4.75 2.13 -20.64
C GLN A 351 4.08 0.95 -19.95
N ILE A 352 3.17 1.25 -19.01
CA ILE A 352 2.26 0.28 -18.40
C ILE A 352 0.84 0.84 -18.53
N ILE A 353 -0.08 -0.02 -18.93
CA ILE A 353 -1.52 0.25 -18.89
C ILE A 353 -2.16 -0.94 -18.19
N SER A 354 -2.96 -0.69 -17.17
CA SER A 354 -3.59 -1.74 -16.37
C SER A 354 -5.08 -1.49 -16.15
N PHE A 355 -5.81 -2.59 -16.01
CA PHE A 355 -7.19 -2.60 -15.57
C PHE A 355 -7.45 -3.85 -14.73
N ILE A 356 -7.92 -3.67 -13.50
CA ILE A 356 -8.12 -4.73 -12.50
C ILE A 356 -9.60 -4.72 -12.09
N PRO A 357 -10.49 -5.35 -12.86
CA PRO A 357 -11.87 -5.53 -12.46
C PRO A 357 -11.99 -6.54 -11.32
N LYS A 358 -12.90 -6.26 -10.39
CA LYS A 358 -13.22 -7.11 -9.26
C LYS A 358 -14.70 -7.45 -9.23
N PHE A 359 -15.00 -8.74 -9.22
CA PHE A 359 -16.35 -9.29 -9.15
C PHE A 359 -16.43 -10.14 -7.90
N ALA A 360 -17.35 -9.89 -6.98
CA ALA A 360 -17.57 -10.70 -5.80
C ALA A 360 -16.29 -11.40 -5.26
N ASN A 361 -16.08 -12.64 -5.69
CA ASN A 361 -14.97 -13.50 -5.28
C ASN A 361 -13.86 -13.67 -6.34
N ILE A 362 -13.88 -12.88 -7.42
CA ILE A 362 -12.88 -12.95 -8.50
C ILE A 362 -12.23 -11.58 -8.69
N THR A 363 -10.89 -11.53 -8.72
CA THR A 363 -10.12 -10.38 -9.17
C THR A 363 -9.36 -10.75 -10.46
N LEU A 364 -9.47 -9.92 -11.49
CA LEU A 364 -8.84 -10.15 -12.78
C LEU A 364 -7.85 -9.01 -13.07
N GLY A 365 -6.59 -9.16 -12.66
CA GLY A 365 -5.53 -8.21 -12.98
C GLY A 365 -5.13 -8.34 -14.44
N ASN A 366 -5.17 -7.24 -15.20
CA ASN A 366 -4.69 -7.20 -16.58
C ASN A 366 -3.76 -6.01 -16.73
N ALA A 367 -2.57 -6.25 -17.25
CA ALA A 367 -1.61 -5.20 -17.56
C ALA A 367 -0.94 -5.44 -18.91
N PHE A 368 -0.76 -4.37 -19.66
CA PHE A 368 0.11 -4.31 -20.82
C PHE A 368 1.37 -3.54 -20.43
N VAL A 369 2.54 -4.15 -20.63
CA VAL A 369 3.83 -3.54 -20.33
C VAL A 369 4.66 -3.50 -21.59
N SER A 370 5.31 -2.36 -21.82
CA SER A 370 6.10 -2.16 -23.04
C SER A 370 7.41 -1.44 -22.70
N ARG A 371 8.50 -1.93 -23.29
CA ARG A 371 9.77 -1.21 -23.44
C ARG A 371 10.12 -1.16 -24.91
N MET A 372 10.45 0.02 -25.41
CA MET A 372 10.79 0.20 -26.81
C MET A 372 11.80 1.33 -27.02
N ASN A 373 12.64 1.19 -28.05
CA ASN A 373 13.50 2.24 -28.56
C ASN A 373 13.61 2.14 -30.09
N LYS A 374 14.57 2.82 -30.70
CA LYS A 374 14.79 2.76 -32.14
C LYS A 374 15.28 1.37 -32.59
N GLY A 375 14.42 0.63 -33.26
CA GLY A 375 14.74 -0.72 -33.78
C GLY A 375 14.54 -1.85 -32.76
N TYR A 376 14.01 -1.55 -31.59
CA TYR A 376 13.79 -2.53 -30.54
C TYR A 376 12.43 -2.37 -29.89
N TYR A 377 11.77 -3.48 -29.59
CA TYR A 377 10.62 -3.51 -28.69
C TYR A 377 10.48 -4.84 -27.95
N ASN A 378 10.00 -4.74 -26.73
CA ASN A 378 9.48 -5.84 -25.93
C ASN A 378 8.11 -5.44 -25.37
N HIS A 379 7.08 -6.19 -25.75
CA HIS A 379 5.72 -6.01 -25.29
C HIS A 379 5.28 -7.23 -24.51
N LEU A 380 4.68 -6.99 -23.35
CA LEU A 380 4.14 -8.04 -22.50
C LEU A 380 2.66 -7.80 -22.24
N TYR A 381 1.92 -8.89 -22.18
CA TYR A 381 0.65 -8.96 -21.50
C TYR A 381 0.84 -9.72 -20.18
N ASN A 382 0.36 -9.18 -19.08
CA ASN A 382 0.34 -9.82 -17.77
C ASN A 382 -1.11 -9.95 -17.29
N GLY A 383 -1.54 -11.19 -17.04
CA GLY A 383 -2.85 -11.51 -16.48
C GLY A 383 -2.70 -12.19 -15.13
N ASN A 384 -3.21 -11.58 -14.06
CA ASN A 384 -3.23 -12.14 -12.71
C ASN A 384 -4.67 -12.42 -12.30
N TYR A 385 -4.98 -13.66 -11.98
CA TYR A 385 -6.31 -14.13 -11.67
C TYR A 385 -6.36 -14.68 -10.25
N ASP A 386 -7.23 -14.14 -9.45
CA ASP A 386 -7.41 -14.52 -8.06
C ASP A 386 -8.87 -14.86 -7.82
N LEU A 387 -9.12 -16.13 -7.51
CA LEU A 387 -10.45 -16.68 -7.27
C LEU A 387 -10.53 -17.23 -5.85
N GLN A 388 -11.38 -16.63 -5.04
CA GLN A 388 -11.79 -17.21 -3.75
C GLN A 388 -12.92 -18.21 -3.99
N ILE A 389 -12.63 -19.51 -3.84
CA ILE A 389 -13.59 -20.60 -4.06
C ILE A 389 -14.46 -20.77 -2.80
N THR A 390 -13.81 -20.78 -1.63
CA THR A 390 -14.43 -20.77 -0.30
C THR A 390 -13.65 -19.85 0.62
N ASP A 391 -14.07 -19.66 1.87
CA ASP A 391 -13.32 -18.86 2.85
C ASP A 391 -11.92 -19.41 3.14
N GLU A 392 -11.69 -20.69 2.87
CA GLU A 392 -10.43 -21.39 3.13
C GLU A 392 -9.68 -21.76 1.85
N LEU A 393 -10.32 -21.73 0.67
CA LEU A 393 -9.76 -22.23 -0.60
C LEU A 393 -9.64 -21.13 -1.63
N PHE A 394 -8.41 -20.88 -2.08
CA PHE A 394 -8.08 -19.82 -3.04
C PHE A 394 -7.29 -20.39 -4.21
N LEU A 395 -7.62 -19.95 -5.42
CA LEU A 395 -6.86 -20.21 -6.62
C LEU A 395 -6.25 -18.92 -7.12
N LYS A 396 -4.92 -18.87 -7.21
CA LYS A 396 -4.16 -17.78 -7.84
C LYS A 396 -3.50 -18.29 -9.12
N SER A 397 -3.52 -17.51 -10.16
CA SER A 397 -2.89 -17.86 -11.43
C SER A 397 -2.31 -16.61 -12.08
N SER A 398 -1.11 -16.72 -12.65
CA SER A 398 -0.50 -15.68 -13.45
C SER A 398 -0.19 -16.19 -14.86
N VAL A 399 -0.41 -15.34 -15.85
CA VAL A 399 -0.09 -15.63 -17.25
C VAL A 399 0.62 -14.43 -17.85
N ILE A 400 1.84 -14.62 -18.33
CA ILE A 400 2.61 -13.59 -19.03
C ILE A 400 2.82 -14.06 -20.47
N GLY A 401 2.45 -13.22 -21.42
CA GLY A 401 2.79 -13.41 -22.84
C GLY A 401 3.75 -12.32 -23.27
N SER A 402 4.83 -12.66 -24.00
CA SER A 402 5.79 -11.68 -24.49
C SER A 402 6.00 -11.74 -25.99
N ILE A 403 6.24 -10.59 -26.61
CA ILE A 403 6.66 -10.43 -28.00
C ILE A 403 7.86 -9.47 -27.99
N ARG A 404 8.99 -9.93 -28.51
CA ARG A 404 10.24 -9.17 -28.60
C ARG A 404 10.79 -9.17 -30.01
N LYS A 405 11.24 -8.02 -30.47
CA LYS A 405 12.03 -7.88 -31.70
C LYS A 405 13.18 -6.92 -31.46
N ASP A 406 14.35 -7.29 -31.94
CA ASP A 406 15.56 -6.50 -31.88
C ASP A 406 16.21 -6.50 -33.26
N GLU A 407 16.14 -5.36 -33.94
CA GLU A 407 16.66 -5.21 -35.31
C GLU A 407 18.18 -5.08 -35.35
N GLN A 408 18.82 -4.83 -34.20
CA GLN A 408 20.25 -4.68 -34.06
C GLN A 408 20.94 -5.99 -33.67
N ALA A 409 20.19 -6.99 -33.23
CA ALA A 409 20.72 -8.29 -32.87
C ALA A 409 21.07 -9.12 -34.12
N GLU A 410 22.06 -10.03 -34.01
CA GLU A 410 22.39 -10.97 -35.05
C GLU A 410 21.17 -11.82 -35.47
N ASP A 411 20.36 -12.24 -34.51
CA ASP A 411 19.08 -12.89 -34.74
C ASP A 411 17.96 -11.87 -34.52
N ASN A 412 17.57 -11.17 -35.57
CA ASN A 412 16.47 -10.20 -35.58
C ASN A 412 15.08 -10.82 -35.75
N SER A 413 14.97 -12.13 -35.56
CA SER A 413 13.69 -12.84 -35.66
C SER A 413 12.75 -12.42 -34.52
N LEU A 414 11.45 -12.43 -34.82
CA LEU A 414 10.42 -12.16 -33.82
C LEU A 414 10.37 -13.29 -32.81
N LYS A 415 10.70 -12.99 -31.55
CA LYS A 415 10.60 -13.90 -30.41
C LYS A 415 9.25 -13.80 -29.76
N LYS A 416 8.63 -14.94 -29.46
CA LYS A 416 7.36 -15.02 -28.74
C LYS A 416 7.49 -16.02 -27.61
N GLY A 417 7.14 -15.63 -26.42
CA GLY A 417 7.23 -16.47 -25.24
C GLY A 417 6.06 -16.32 -24.29
N TYR A 418 5.97 -17.25 -23.36
CA TYR A 418 4.98 -17.23 -22.30
C TYR A 418 5.54 -17.80 -21.00
N TYR A 419 4.97 -17.30 -19.92
CA TYR A 419 5.05 -17.88 -18.58
C TYR A 419 3.62 -18.06 -18.04
N ALA A 420 3.37 -19.14 -17.35
CA ALA A 420 2.10 -19.36 -16.68
C ALA A 420 2.35 -20.10 -15.37
N ASP A 421 1.69 -19.66 -14.32
CA ASP A 421 1.65 -20.36 -13.03
C ASP A 421 0.24 -20.47 -12.48
N CYS A 422 0.10 -21.37 -11.54
CA CYS A 422 -1.15 -21.60 -10.82
C CYS A 422 -0.84 -22.12 -9.43
N THR A 423 -1.42 -21.48 -8.41
CA THR A 423 -1.29 -21.87 -7.00
C THR A 423 -2.66 -22.09 -6.41
N LEU A 424 -2.90 -23.29 -5.94
CA LEU A 424 -4.08 -23.62 -5.13
C LEU A 424 -3.69 -23.58 -3.66
N ASN A 425 -4.29 -22.67 -2.89
CA ASN A 425 -4.03 -22.47 -1.46
C ASN A 425 -5.24 -22.93 -0.66
N TYR A 426 -5.01 -23.75 0.35
CA TYR A 426 -6.04 -24.24 1.27
C TYR A 426 -5.63 -24.00 2.73
N TYR A 427 -6.41 -23.21 3.47
CA TYR A 427 -6.14 -22.74 4.82
C TYR A 427 -7.18 -23.23 5.84
N PRO A 428 -7.30 -24.54 6.12
CA PRO A 428 -8.24 -25.04 7.12
C PRO A 428 -7.70 -24.79 8.53
N GLY A 429 -8.29 -23.85 9.26
CA GLY A 429 -7.87 -23.49 10.64
C GLY A 429 -6.42 -23.02 10.70
N ASN A 430 -5.58 -23.78 11.40
CA ASN A 430 -4.15 -23.45 11.59
C ASN A 430 -3.21 -24.09 10.54
N PHE A 431 -3.74 -24.80 9.57
CA PHE A 431 -2.94 -25.43 8.52
C PHE A 431 -2.84 -24.54 7.30
N ASP A 432 -1.66 -24.53 6.66
CA ASP A 432 -1.37 -23.78 5.44
C ASP A 432 -0.85 -24.79 4.40
N ASN A 433 -1.65 -25.05 3.38
CA ASN A 433 -1.31 -25.98 2.32
C ASN A 433 -1.38 -25.28 0.97
N SER A 434 -0.36 -25.47 0.15
CA SER A 434 -0.34 -24.95 -1.22
C SER A 434 0.17 -25.96 -2.22
N ILE A 435 -0.45 -25.95 -3.40
CA ILE A 435 0.03 -26.71 -4.56
C ILE A 435 0.35 -25.67 -5.64
N TYR A 436 1.59 -25.68 -6.07
CA TYR A 436 2.10 -24.77 -7.10
C TYR A 436 2.48 -25.53 -8.36
N TYR A 437 2.11 -24.98 -9.50
CA TYR A 437 2.53 -25.45 -10.82
C TYR A 437 2.94 -24.24 -11.67
N SER A 438 4.07 -24.34 -12.38
CA SER A 438 4.49 -23.30 -13.32
C SER A 438 5.02 -23.89 -14.62
N ARG A 439 4.95 -23.09 -15.68
CA ARG A 439 5.53 -23.40 -16.98
C ARG A 439 6.08 -22.14 -17.63
N ILE A 440 7.30 -22.23 -18.12
CA ILE A 440 8.00 -21.15 -18.83
C ILE A 440 8.40 -21.61 -20.23
N SER A 441 8.32 -20.73 -21.21
CA SER A 441 8.83 -21.00 -22.56
C SER A 441 10.24 -20.42 -22.72
N LYS A 442 11.04 -21.03 -23.60
CA LYS A 442 12.41 -20.61 -23.91
C LYS A 442 12.53 -19.15 -24.38
N ASP A 443 11.57 -18.67 -25.16
CA ASP A 443 11.62 -17.34 -25.79
C ASP A 443 10.79 -16.28 -25.05
N ILE A 444 10.60 -16.41 -23.72
CA ILE A 444 10.00 -15.37 -22.92
C ILE A 444 11.03 -14.29 -22.61
N TYR A 445 10.64 -13.03 -22.74
CA TYR A 445 11.44 -11.85 -22.42
C TYR A 445 10.58 -10.82 -21.70
N ALA A 446 11.05 -10.36 -20.55
CA ALA A 446 10.44 -9.28 -19.79
C ALA A 446 11.49 -8.17 -19.56
N ASP A 447 11.83 -7.45 -20.63
CA ASP A 447 12.97 -6.52 -20.62
C ASP A 447 12.66 -5.19 -19.89
N ALA A 448 11.40 -4.94 -19.57
CA ALA A 448 10.99 -3.91 -18.62
C ALA A 448 10.97 -4.41 -17.17
N GLY A 449 11.07 -5.71 -16.96
CA GLY A 449 11.03 -6.39 -15.66
C GLY A 449 12.38 -6.98 -15.27
N TYR A 450 12.32 -7.87 -14.29
CA TYR A 450 13.46 -8.60 -13.73
C TYR A 450 13.22 -10.12 -13.83
N LEU A 451 13.26 -10.63 -15.04
CA LEU A 451 13.10 -12.08 -15.32
C LEU A 451 14.48 -12.69 -15.54
N PHE A 452 14.98 -13.49 -14.59
CA PHE A 452 16.30 -14.12 -14.68
C PHE A 452 16.27 -15.64 -14.87
N TRP A 453 15.08 -16.26 -14.83
CA TRP A 453 14.94 -17.68 -15.11
C TRP A 453 14.92 -17.91 -16.61
N LYS A 454 16.03 -18.35 -17.15
CA LYS A 454 16.12 -18.89 -18.52
C LYS A 454 16.87 -20.19 -18.42
N ASP A 455 16.27 -21.29 -18.91
CA ASP A 455 16.97 -22.55 -19.16
C ASP A 455 18.00 -22.41 -20.28
#